data_acaca5ceba037fa2a2941be22efdec76
#
_entry.id   acaca5ceba037fa2a2941be22efdec76
#
_cell.length_a   1.000
_cell.length_b   1.000
_cell.length_c   1.000
_cell.angle_alpha   90.00
_cell.angle_beta   90.00
_cell.angle_gamma   90.00
#
_symmetry.space_group_name_H-M   'P 1'
#
loop_
_entity.id
_entity.type
_entity.pdbx_description
1 polymer ?
#
loop_
_entity_poly.entity_id
_entity_poly.type
_entity_poly.pdbx_seq_one_letter_code
_entity_poly.pdbx_strand_id
1 'polypeptide(L)'
;MYTTSKQLYRHTDEFLNKEILVAGWVRTVRSSGDVAFIELNDGSFFKGLQIVINKGLPNFAALEKLNIGSSLEVKGVLVPSPAAGQAFELSAVSVTVINEAKEDYPLQKKKHSFEFLREIAHLRPRSNTFSAVFRLRSALSYAIHKFFQEEEF
;
A
#
# COMPACT_ATOMS: atom_id res chain seq x y z
N MET A 1 -10.52 1.85 -14.41
CA MET A 1 -9.43 2.76 -13.98
C MET A 1 -9.15 2.51 -12.50
N TYR A 2 -7.89 2.39 -12.08
CA TYR A 2 -7.56 2.16 -10.67
C TYR A 2 -7.65 3.45 -9.86
N THR A 3 -8.22 3.34 -8.66
CA THR A 3 -8.21 4.41 -7.65
C THR A 3 -6.92 4.31 -6.83
N THR A 4 -6.17 5.40 -6.71
CA THR A 4 -4.91 5.41 -5.99
C THR A 4 -5.08 5.70 -4.49
N SER A 5 -4.19 5.18 -3.66
CA SER A 5 -4.17 5.50 -2.22
C SER A 5 -4.13 7.01 -1.97
N LYS A 6 -3.38 7.77 -2.80
CA LYS A 6 -3.31 9.23 -2.71
C LYS A 6 -4.68 9.89 -2.89
N GLN A 7 -5.50 9.42 -3.85
CA GLN A 7 -6.87 9.92 -4.06
C GLN A 7 -7.75 9.61 -2.84
N LEU A 8 -7.71 8.38 -2.33
CA LEU A 8 -8.49 7.96 -1.17
C LEU A 8 -8.19 8.80 0.08
N TYR A 9 -6.90 9.05 0.37
CA TYR A 9 -6.51 9.85 1.54
C TYR A 9 -6.77 11.35 1.40
N ARG A 10 -6.87 11.89 0.17
CA ARG A 10 -7.12 13.31 -0.08
C ARG A 10 -8.60 13.64 -0.25
N HIS A 11 -9.37 12.70 -0.75
CA HIS A 11 -10.77 12.89 -1.17
C HIS A 11 -11.65 11.75 -0.64
N THR A 12 -11.46 11.37 0.63
CA THR A 12 -12.12 10.20 1.24
C THR A 12 -13.64 10.22 1.03
N ASP A 13 -14.28 11.37 1.23
CA ASP A 13 -15.73 11.52 1.14
C ASP A 13 -16.29 11.23 -0.25
N GLU A 14 -15.47 11.42 -1.29
CA GLU A 14 -15.87 11.12 -2.68
C GLU A 14 -15.96 9.62 -2.96
N PHE A 15 -15.23 8.80 -2.19
CA PHE A 15 -15.13 7.35 -2.39
C PHE A 15 -15.85 6.54 -1.31
N LEU A 16 -16.21 7.15 -0.20
CA LEU A 16 -16.85 6.44 0.93
C LEU A 16 -18.17 5.81 0.49
N ASN A 17 -18.38 4.55 0.90
CA ASN A 17 -19.52 3.71 0.54
C ASN A 17 -19.67 3.45 -0.97
N LYS A 18 -18.62 3.69 -1.76
CA LYS A 18 -18.57 3.36 -3.18
C LYS A 18 -17.70 2.16 -3.44
N GLU A 19 -18.07 1.41 -4.47
CA GLU A 19 -17.25 0.32 -4.99
C GLU A 19 -16.11 0.93 -5.83
N ILE A 20 -14.88 0.53 -5.52
CA ILE A 20 -13.65 0.98 -6.18
C ILE A 20 -12.77 -0.20 -6.56
N LEU A 21 -11.88 0.05 -7.50
CA LEU A 21 -10.85 -0.88 -7.95
C LEU A 21 -9.48 -0.31 -7.61
N VAL A 22 -8.70 -1.07 -6.85
CA VAL A 22 -7.33 -0.70 -6.46
C VAL A 22 -6.35 -1.79 -6.85
N ALA A 23 -5.08 -1.42 -7.05
CA ALA A 23 -4.01 -2.38 -7.25
C ALA A 23 -2.76 -1.95 -6.50
N GLY A 24 -1.92 -2.91 -6.10
CA GLY A 24 -0.70 -2.61 -5.37
C GLY A 24 0.03 -3.85 -4.87
N TRP A 25 0.98 -3.63 -4.00
CA TRP A 25 1.81 -4.68 -3.40
C TRP A 25 1.44 -4.91 -1.94
N VAL A 26 1.42 -6.17 -1.55
CA VAL A 26 1.20 -6.62 -0.18
C VAL A 26 2.37 -6.19 0.71
N ARG A 27 2.07 -5.42 1.75
CA ARG A 27 3.02 -4.99 2.79
C ARG A 27 2.96 -5.87 4.03
N THR A 28 1.74 -6.23 4.44
CA THR A 28 1.50 -7.13 5.56
C THR A 28 0.25 -7.96 5.29
N VAL A 29 0.24 -9.17 5.84
CA VAL A 29 -0.94 -10.02 5.91
C VAL A 29 -1.13 -10.41 7.37
N ARG A 30 -2.36 -10.37 7.84
CA ARG A 30 -2.77 -10.83 9.19
C ARG A 30 -4.09 -11.56 9.05
N SER A 31 -4.23 -12.69 9.71
CA SER A 31 -5.47 -13.45 9.77
C SER A 31 -5.99 -13.47 11.21
N SER A 32 -7.30 -13.38 11.37
CA SER A 32 -7.98 -13.46 12.66
C SER A 32 -9.33 -14.16 12.47
N GLY A 33 -9.34 -15.48 12.68
CA GLY A 33 -10.55 -16.30 12.52
C GLY A 33 -11.07 -16.28 11.08
N ASP A 34 -12.25 -15.71 10.88
CA ASP A 34 -12.94 -15.68 9.60
C ASP A 34 -12.64 -14.42 8.74
N VAL A 35 -11.64 -13.62 9.16
CA VAL A 35 -11.26 -12.38 8.50
C VAL A 35 -9.75 -12.31 8.31
N ALA A 36 -9.32 -11.91 7.12
CA ALA A 36 -7.92 -11.56 6.84
C ALA A 36 -7.80 -10.07 6.52
N PHE A 37 -6.68 -9.50 6.95
CA PHE A 37 -6.33 -8.10 6.74
C PHE A 37 -5.05 -8.03 5.93
N ILE A 38 -5.11 -7.36 4.79
CA ILE A 38 -3.95 -7.10 3.94
C ILE A 38 -3.69 -5.60 3.90
N GLU A 39 -2.48 -5.18 4.23
CA GLU A 39 -2.04 -3.82 3.92
C GLU A 39 -1.50 -3.78 2.50
N LEU A 40 -2.19 -3.06 1.62
CA LEU A 40 -1.83 -2.86 0.22
C LEU A 40 -1.20 -1.48 0.04
N ASN A 41 -0.12 -1.38 -0.71
CA ASN A 41 0.53 -0.12 -1.03
C ASN A 41 0.80 -0.01 -2.53
N ASP A 42 0.29 1.04 -3.17
CA ASP A 42 0.45 1.34 -4.58
C ASP A 42 1.60 2.33 -4.87
N GLY A 43 2.32 2.75 -3.84
CA GLY A 43 3.40 3.73 -3.95
C GLY A 43 2.95 5.20 -4.06
N SER A 44 1.68 5.49 -4.32
CA SER A 44 1.19 6.87 -4.51
C SER A 44 1.13 7.68 -3.22
N PHE A 45 0.97 7.00 -2.08
CA PHE A 45 0.88 7.61 -0.74
C PHE A 45 1.78 6.89 0.26
N PHE A 46 2.12 7.57 1.37
CA PHE A 46 3.00 6.99 2.39
C PHE A 46 2.30 5.87 3.18
N LYS A 47 1.04 6.07 3.54
CA LYS A 47 0.23 5.05 4.22
C LYS A 47 -0.33 4.06 3.19
N GLY A 48 -0.35 2.78 3.55
CA GLY A 48 -1.04 1.74 2.79
C GLY A 48 -2.56 1.80 3.00
N LEU A 49 -3.28 1.04 2.19
CA LEU A 49 -4.72 0.82 2.30
C LEU A 49 -4.94 -0.54 2.97
N GLN A 50 -5.72 -0.58 4.05
CA GLN A 50 -6.16 -1.85 4.63
C GLN A 50 -7.27 -2.45 3.81
N ILE A 51 -7.07 -3.69 3.39
CA ILE A 51 -8.06 -4.52 2.71
C ILE A 51 -8.59 -5.51 3.74
N VAL A 52 -9.89 -5.59 3.88
CA VAL A 52 -10.58 -6.56 4.73
C VAL A 52 -11.18 -7.65 3.86
N ILE A 53 -10.80 -8.89 4.12
CA ILE A 53 -11.18 -10.06 3.34
C ILE A 53 -11.93 -11.01 4.26
N ASN A 54 -13.18 -11.31 3.93
CA ASN A 54 -14.00 -12.26 4.68
C ASN A 54 -13.85 -13.68 4.12
N LYS A 55 -14.00 -14.68 4.97
CA LYS A 55 -13.91 -16.12 4.65
C LYS A 55 -14.87 -16.57 3.54
N GLY A 56 -15.93 -15.82 3.29
CA GLY A 56 -16.85 -16.08 2.17
C GLY A 56 -16.26 -15.87 0.77
N LEU A 57 -15.09 -15.24 0.64
CA LEU A 57 -14.42 -15.10 -0.65
C LEU A 57 -13.83 -16.45 -1.10
N PRO A 58 -14.00 -16.84 -2.38
CA PRO A 58 -13.62 -18.18 -2.89
C PRO A 58 -12.14 -18.53 -2.69
N ASN A 59 -11.25 -17.54 -2.70
CA ASN A 59 -9.80 -17.69 -2.60
C ASN A 59 -9.24 -17.28 -1.22
N PHE A 60 -10.08 -17.15 -0.18
CA PHE A 60 -9.67 -16.71 1.16
C PHE A 60 -8.47 -17.49 1.71
N ALA A 61 -8.49 -18.83 1.63
CA ALA A 61 -7.44 -19.68 2.16
C ALA A 61 -6.06 -19.46 1.50
N ALA A 62 -6.03 -18.99 0.25
CA ALA A 62 -4.80 -18.60 -0.44
C ALA A 62 -4.38 -17.16 -0.04
N LEU A 63 -5.35 -16.25 0.09
CA LEU A 63 -5.10 -14.84 0.42
C LEU A 63 -4.56 -14.64 1.84
N GLU A 64 -5.01 -15.42 2.81
CA GLU A 64 -4.52 -15.34 4.19
C GLU A 64 -3.04 -15.78 4.36
N LYS A 65 -2.49 -16.50 3.37
CA LYS A 65 -1.11 -17.02 3.35
C LYS A 65 -0.21 -16.31 2.36
N LEU A 66 -0.69 -15.23 1.74
CA LEU A 66 0.09 -14.52 0.74
C LEU A 66 1.40 -13.97 1.29
N ASN A 67 2.46 -14.13 0.51
CA ASN A 67 3.76 -13.57 0.81
C ASN A 67 3.78 -12.04 0.62
N ILE A 68 4.53 -11.36 1.50
CA ILE A 68 4.84 -9.94 1.38
C ILE A 68 5.54 -9.71 0.03
N GLY A 69 5.16 -8.63 -0.65
CA GLY A 69 5.68 -8.32 -2.00
C GLY A 69 4.83 -8.87 -3.14
N SER A 70 3.85 -9.74 -2.87
CA SER A 70 2.86 -10.14 -3.87
C SER A 70 2.08 -8.94 -4.39
N SER A 71 1.63 -8.98 -5.64
CA SER A 71 0.83 -7.92 -6.25
C SER A 71 -0.62 -8.37 -6.43
N LEU A 72 -1.53 -7.49 -6.06
CA LEU A 72 -2.97 -7.73 -6.07
C LEU A 72 -3.71 -6.65 -6.84
N GLU A 73 -4.83 -7.07 -7.43
CA GLU A 73 -5.93 -6.22 -7.81
C GLU A 73 -7.11 -6.54 -6.87
N VAL A 74 -7.72 -5.51 -6.31
CA VAL A 74 -8.82 -5.65 -5.35
C VAL A 74 -9.98 -4.76 -5.76
N LYS A 75 -11.14 -5.34 -5.91
CA LYS A 75 -12.42 -4.67 -6.06
C LYS A 75 -13.16 -4.76 -4.72
N GLY A 76 -13.66 -3.64 -4.22
CA GLY A 76 -14.32 -3.61 -2.92
C GLY A 76 -15.02 -2.29 -2.65
N VAL A 77 -15.71 -2.22 -1.52
CA VAL A 77 -16.40 -1.02 -1.04
C VAL A 77 -15.55 -0.34 0.01
N LEU A 78 -15.28 0.96 -0.16
CA LEU A 78 -14.60 1.76 0.84
C LEU A 78 -15.55 2.06 2.00
N VAL A 79 -15.20 1.63 3.20
CA VAL A 79 -16.04 1.80 4.40
C VAL A 79 -15.27 2.51 5.52
N PRO A 80 -15.96 3.21 6.44
CA PRO A 80 -15.32 3.71 7.65
C PRO A 80 -14.69 2.56 8.43
N SER A 81 -13.46 2.74 8.91
CA SER A 81 -12.82 1.71 9.71
C SER A 81 -13.30 1.74 11.16
N PRO A 82 -13.62 0.61 11.78
CA PRO A 82 -13.92 0.53 13.21
C PRO A 82 -12.66 0.67 14.08
N ALA A 83 -11.47 0.55 13.49
CA ALA A 83 -10.20 0.58 14.22
C ALA A 83 -9.74 2.01 14.52
N ALA A 84 -9.33 2.28 15.75
CA ALA A 84 -8.74 3.56 16.14
C ALA A 84 -7.48 3.84 15.31
N GLY A 85 -7.34 5.09 14.85
CA GLY A 85 -6.17 5.55 14.08
C GLY A 85 -6.22 5.28 12.58
N GLN A 86 -7.29 4.68 12.07
CA GLN A 86 -7.53 4.44 10.66
C GLN A 86 -8.91 4.99 10.27
N ALA A 87 -8.95 5.87 9.26
CA ALA A 87 -10.20 6.54 8.88
C ALA A 87 -11.14 5.62 8.08
N PHE A 88 -10.57 4.77 7.23
CA PHE A 88 -11.32 3.91 6.32
C PHE A 88 -10.57 2.62 6.03
N GLU A 89 -11.29 1.65 5.49
CA GLU A 89 -10.75 0.39 4.98
C GLU A 89 -11.54 -0.06 3.75
N LEU A 90 -10.97 -0.94 2.94
CA LEU A 90 -11.63 -1.51 1.77
C LEU A 90 -12.18 -2.89 2.10
N SER A 91 -13.50 -3.02 2.16
CA SER A 91 -14.16 -4.33 2.27
C SER A 91 -14.13 -5.01 0.90
N ALA A 92 -13.34 -6.06 0.76
CA ALA A 92 -13.13 -6.73 -0.51
C ALA A 92 -14.37 -7.49 -0.97
N VAL A 93 -14.74 -7.29 -2.24
CA VAL A 93 -15.75 -8.07 -2.98
C VAL A 93 -15.06 -9.13 -3.84
N SER A 94 -13.92 -8.79 -4.44
CA SER A 94 -13.09 -9.74 -5.15
C SER A 94 -11.61 -9.34 -5.07
N VAL A 95 -10.75 -10.35 -5.05
CA VAL A 95 -9.29 -10.18 -5.01
C VAL A 95 -8.67 -11.08 -6.09
N THR A 96 -7.90 -10.47 -6.98
CA THR A 96 -7.11 -11.18 -7.99
C THR A 96 -5.63 -11.08 -7.64
N VAL A 97 -4.97 -12.20 -7.50
CA VAL A 97 -3.50 -12.24 -7.35
C VAL A 97 -2.88 -12.10 -8.73
N ILE A 98 -2.21 -10.97 -8.98
CA ILE A 98 -1.52 -10.71 -10.25
C ILE A 98 -0.21 -11.48 -10.29
N ASN A 99 0.55 -11.43 -9.21
CA ASN A 99 1.77 -12.20 -9.05
C ASN A 99 2.04 -12.48 -7.57
N GLU A 100 2.39 -13.70 -7.25
CA GLU A 100 2.78 -14.11 -5.91
C GLU A 100 4.29 -13.98 -5.74
N ALA A 101 4.70 -13.29 -4.67
CA ALA A 101 6.10 -13.17 -4.31
C ALA A 101 6.59 -14.50 -3.72
N LYS A 102 7.85 -14.82 -3.97
CA LYS A 102 8.50 -15.98 -3.35
C LYS A 102 8.72 -15.75 -1.85
N GLU A 103 8.90 -16.85 -1.11
CA GLU A 103 9.16 -16.80 0.34
C GLU A 103 10.43 -16.04 0.70
N ASP A 104 11.42 -16.02 -0.18
CA ASP A 104 12.71 -15.33 -0.02
C ASP A 104 12.66 -13.83 -0.37
N TYR A 105 11.46 -13.24 -0.58
CA TYR A 105 11.36 -11.81 -0.84
C TYR A 105 12.07 -10.97 0.24
N PRO A 106 13.02 -10.10 -0.12
CA PRO A 106 13.97 -9.54 0.85
C PRO A 106 13.36 -8.62 1.92
N LEU A 107 12.28 -7.88 1.57
CA LEU A 107 11.63 -6.95 2.50
C LEU A 107 10.56 -7.65 3.34
N GLN A 108 10.99 -8.44 4.31
CA GLN A 108 10.12 -9.10 5.27
C GLN A 108 9.65 -8.15 6.40
N LYS A 109 8.65 -8.57 7.18
CA LYS A 109 8.13 -7.82 8.35
C LYS A 109 9.12 -7.86 9.51
N LYS A 110 10.28 -7.21 9.33
CA LYS A 110 11.32 -7.03 10.34
C LYS A 110 12.04 -5.70 10.13
N LYS A 111 12.79 -5.25 11.14
CA LYS A 111 13.65 -4.08 10.99
C LYS A 111 14.85 -4.46 10.08
N HIS A 112 15.08 -3.64 9.06
CA HIS A 112 16.23 -3.78 8.16
C HIS A 112 17.26 -2.70 8.45
N SER A 113 18.56 -3.05 8.43
CA SER A 113 19.64 -2.08 8.53
C SER A 113 19.77 -1.25 7.25
N PHE A 114 20.41 -0.09 7.34
CA PHE A 114 20.65 0.73 6.15
C PHE A 114 21.66 0.09 5.19
N GLU A 115 22.60 -0.67 5.70
CA GLU A 115 23.57 -1.46 4.92
C GLU A 115 22.80 -2.46 4.05
N PHE A 116 21.96 -3.29 4.65
CA PHE A 116 21.13 -4.25 3.94
C PHE A 116 20.22 -3.57 2.89
N LEU A 117 19.60 -2.46 3.24
CA LEU A 117 18.74 -1.72 2.30
C LEU A 117 19.53 -1.12 1.12
N ARG A 118 20.85 -0.88 1.26
CA ARG A 118 21.70 -0.48 0.13
C ARG A 118 22.06 -1.64 -0.78
N GLU A 119 22.24 -2.85 -0.24
CA GLU A 119 22.46 -4.06 -1.03
C GLU A 119 21.26 -4.37 -1.94
N ILE A 120 20.03 -4.17 -1.43
CA ILE A 120 18.78 -4.32 -2.20
C ILE A 120 18.27 -2.96 -2.70
N ALA A 121 19.14 -2.16 -3.30
CA ALA A 121 18.87 -0.75 -3.64
C ALA A 121 17.59 -0.54 -4.46
N HIS A 122 17.24 -1.46 -5.35
CA HIS A 122 16.03 -1.42 -6.18
C HIS A 122 14.74 -1.61 -5.38
N LEU A 123 14.79 -2.26 -4.21
CA LEU A 123 13.62 -2.48 -3.34
C LEU A 123 13.53 -1.47 -2.18
N ARG A 124 14.64 -0.82 -1.81
CA ARG A 124 14.66 0.09 -0.65
C ARG A 124 13.61 1.20 -0.65
N PRO A 125 13.15 1.74 -1.81
CA PRO A 125 12.06 2.73 -1.82
C PRO A 125 10.75 2.22 -1.22
N ARG A 126 10.57 0.90 -1.16
CA ARG A 126 9.41 0.26 -0.53
C ARG A 126 9.50 0.17 0.99
N SER A 127 10.67 0.43 1.59
CA SER A 127 10.81 0.56 3.05
C SER A 127 10.28 1.91 3.52
N ASN A 128 9.74 1.98 4.75
CA ASN A 128 9.16 3.23 5.26
C ASN A 128 10.19 4.37 5.28
N THR A 129 11.39 4.10 5.77
CA THR A 129 12.45 5.12 5.87
C THR A 129 12.83 5.66 4.50
N PHE A 130 13.16 4.81 3.53
CA PHE A 130 13.55 5.31 2.21
C PHE A 130 12.37 5.86 1.41
N SER A 131 11.16 5.37 1.59
CA SER A 131 9.97 6.01 1.05
C SER A 131 9.84 7.46 1.53
N ALA A 132 10.02 7.71 2.82
CA ALA A 132 10.00 9.07 3.38
C ALA A 132 11.15 9.92 2.83
N VAL A 133 12.38 9.41 2.84
CA VAL A 133 13.58 10.11 2.32
C VAL A 133 13.43 10.50 0.86
N PHE A 134 12.99 9.57 -0.01
CA PHE A 134 12.84 9.88 -1.43
C PHE A 134 11.70 10.85 -1.73
N ARG A 135 10.61 10.81 -0.96
CA ARG A 135 9.53 11.80 -1.06
C ARG A 135 10.00 13.19 -0.66
N LEU A 136 10.73 13.30 0.47
CA LEU A 136 11.33 14.55 0.91
C LEU A 136 12.32 15.09 -0.12
N ARG A 137 13.22 14.23 -0.62
CA ARG A 137 14.19 14.61 -1.66
C ARG A 137 13.51 15.13 -2.92
N SER A 138 12.46 14.48 -3.39
CA SER A 138 11.68 14.91 -4.54
C SER A 138 11.07 16.30 -4.33
N ALA A 139 10.45 16.53 -3.16
CA ALA A 139 9.85 17.81 -2.81
C ALA A 139 10.89 18.94 -2.71
N LEU A 140 12.04 18.66 -2.08
CA LEU A 140 13.14 19.64 -1.96
C LEU A 140 13.76 19.97 -3.31
N SER A 141 14.00 18.98 -4.18
CA SER A 141 14.53 19.24 -5.52
C SER A 141 13.59 20.15 -6.32
N TYR A 142 12.29 19.87 -6.27
CA TYR A 142 11.29 20.72 -6.93
C TYR A 142 11.28 22.15 -6.34
N ALA A 143 11.32 22.26 -5.00
CA ALA A 143 11.32 23.58 -4.33
C ALA A 143 12.55 24.42 -4.70
N ILE A 144 13.73 23.81 -4.79
CA ILE A 144 14.96 24.48 -5.21
C ILE A 144 14.85 24.96 -6.66
N HIS A 145 14.43 24.09 -7.58
CA HIS A 145 14.25 24.48 -8.98
C HIS A 145 13.21 25.58 -9.12
N LYS A 146 12.09 25.47 -8.40
CA LYS A 146 11.05 26.50 -8.42
C LYS A 146 11.57 27.85 -7.94
N PHE A 147 12.31 27.87 -6.82
CA PHE A 147 12.93 29.10 -6.28
C PHE A 147 13.81 29.79 -7.32
N PHE A 148 14.76 29.08 -7.91
CA PHE A 148 15.66 29.67 -8.91
C PHE A 148 14.93 30.14 -10.17
N GLN A 149 13.88 29.44 -10.60
CA GLN A 149 13.07 29.88 -11.74
C GLN A 149 12.26 31.15 -11.42
N GLU A 150 11.71 31.28 -10.21
CA GLU A 150 10.93 32.44 -9.77
C GLU A 150 11.85 33.68 -9.55
N GLU A 151 13.10 33.47 -9.19
CA GLU A 151 14.11 34.54 -9.03
C GLU A 151 14.88 34.83 -10.33
N GLU A 152 14.46 34.26 -11.45
CA GLU A 152 15.05 34.50 -12.80
C GLU A 152 16.52 34.08 -12.95
N PHE A 153 16.99 33.09 -12.18
CA PHE A 153 18.31 32.45 -12.32
C PHE A 153 18.34 31.37 -13.39
#